data_db8a467eefa8c7edf8183d5731fb30ac
#
_entry.id   db8a467eefa8c7edf8183d5731fb30ac
#
_cell.length_a   1.000
_cell.length_b   1.000
_cell.length_c   1.000
_cell.angle_alpha   90.00
_cell.angle_beta   90.00
_cell.angle_gamma   90.00
#
_symmetry.space_group_name_H-M   'P 1'
#
loop_
_entity.id
_entity.type
_entity.pdbx_description
1 polymer ?
#
loop_
_entity_poly.entity_id
_entity_poly.type
_entity_poly.pdbx_seq_one_letter_code
_entity_poly.pdbx_strand_id
1 'polypeptide(L)'
;FFSKSKFISILFFVSFILSKQSYSNEFDKISACAGVVMGDGAAELRDLQNESNFDNAFELAIKAFYGEGLSNPRSKEDITIAESILASNVDKIYMQPEWTAEVYEEVIRCYRILGLKVLEKSDLIKNNIDMINQYLNKYKARLKRIINAG
;
A
#
# COMPACT_ATOMS: atom_id res chain seq x y z
N PHE A 1 -11.88 4.28 5.21
CA PHE A 1 -10.68 3.49 5.02
C PHE A 1 -9.45 4.23 5.55
N PHE A 2 -9.10 5.37 4.97
CA PHE A 2 -7.95 6.16 5.41
C PHE A 2 -8.36 7.35 6.29
N SER A 3 -9.10 7.11 7.37
CA SER A 3 -9.37 8.19 8.34
C SER A 3 -8.22 8.29 9.34
N LYS A 4 -7.99 9.49 9.88
CA LYS A 4 -6.94 9.73 10.88
C LYS A 4 -7.11 8.85 12.11
N SER A 5 -8.35 8.72 12.60
CA SER A 5 -8.63 7.90 13.77
C SER A 5 -8.40 6.43 13.49
N LYS A 6 -8.72 5.95 12.28
CA LYS A 6 -8.43 4.58 11.88
C LYS A 6 -6.93 4.32 11.79
N PHE A 7 -6.17 5.25 11.24
CA PHE A 7 -4.72 5.12 11.17
C PHE A 7 -4.11 4.96 12.57
N ILE A 8 -4.44 5.84 13.48
CA ILE A 8 -3.90 5.81 14.84
C ILE A 8 -4.26 4.48 15.53
N SER A 9 -5.53 4.06 15.42
CA SER A 9 -6.01 2.83 16.02
C SER A 9 -5.31 1.59 15.44
N ILE A 10 -5.19 1.53 14.12
CA ILE A 10 -4.54 0.42 13.42
C ILE A 10 -3.05 0.39 13.75
N LEU A 11 -2.39 1.54 13.76
CA LEU A 11 -0.96 1.64 14.07
C LEU A 11 -0.66 1.07 15.46
N PHE A 12 -1.45 1.47 16.47
CA PHE A 12 -1.25 1.00 17.83
C PHE A 12 -1.34 -0.52 17.94
N PHE A 13 -2.30 -1.11 17.22
CA PHE A 13 -2.50 -2.56 17.21
C PHE A 13 -1.41 -3.26 16.41
N VAL A 14 -1.10 -2.75 15.22
CA VAL A 14 -0.19 -3.37 14.26
C VAL A 14 1.26 -3.33 14.72
N SER A 15 1.71 -2.22 15.30
CA SER A 15 3.10 -2.12 15.77
C SER A 15 3.43 -3.14 16.85
N PHE A 16 2.41 -3.64 17.56
CA PHE A 16 2.59 -4.69 18.55
C PHE A 16 2.63 -6.10 17.93
N ILE A 17 1.86 -6.35 16.88
CA ILE A 17 1.62 -7.70 16.35
C ILE A 17 2.42 -7.98 15.08
N LEU A 18 2.44 -7.05 14.12
CA LEU A 18 2.87 -7.33 12.75
C LEU A 18 4.37 -7.28 12.51
N SER A 19 5.18 -6.86 13.48
CA SER A 19 6.64 -6.82 13.30
C SER A 19 7.24 -8.19 12.94
N LYS A 20 6.53 -9.28 13.26
CA LYS A 20 6.98 -10.65 13.01
C LYS A 20 5.99 -11.47 12.18
N GLN A 21 4.97 -10.84 11.64
CA GLN A 21 3.93 -11.57 10.91
C GLN A 21 4.41 -11.92 9.51
N SER A 22 4.28 -13.20 9.14
CA SER A 22 4.43 -13.65 7.77
C SER A 22 3.04 -13.90 7.18
N TYR A 23 2.91 -13.68 5.88
CA TYR A 23 1.66 -13.87 5.16
C TYR A 23 1.75 -15.15 4.34
N SER A 24 0.72 -16.01 4.47
CA SER A 24 0.74 -17.33 3.85
C SER A 24 0.40 -17.35 2.38
N ASN A 25 -0.40 -16.37 1.88
CA ASN A 25 -0.77 -16.33 0.47
C ASN A 25 -0.15 -15.14 -0.24
N GLU A 26 -0.04 -15.26 -1.55
CA GLU A 26 0.61 -14.27 -2.40
C GLU A 26 -0.12 -12.93 -2.39
N PHE A 27 -1.46 -12.94 -2.39
CA PHE A 27 -2.24 -11.73 -2.38
C PHE A 27 -1.98 -10.91 -1.11
N ASP A 28 -1.94 -11.56 0.04
CA ASP A 28 -1.66 -10.88 1.31
C ASP A 28 -0.24 -10.31 1.34
N LYS A 29 0.73 -11.04 0.79
CA LYS A 29 2.12 -10.55 0.67
C LYS A 29 2.21 -9.31 -0.20
N ILE A 30 1.55 -9.31 -1.34
CA ILE A 30 1.54 -8.16 -2.25
C ILE A 30 0.79 -7.00 -1.60
N SER A 31 -0.30 -7.26 -0.90
CA SER A 31 -1.06 -6.24 -0.18
C SER A 31 -0.21 -5.56 0.91
N ALA A 32 0.56 -6.34 1.65
CA ALA A 32 1.48 -5.80 2.65
C ALA A 32 2.51 -4.87 2.01
N CYS A 33 3.17 -5.31 0.94
CA CYS A 33 4.13 -4.49 0.22
C CYS A 33 3.50 -3.25 -0.42
N ALA A 34 2.28 -3.39 -0.96
CA ALA A 34 1.55 -2.24 -1.50
C ALA A 34 1.34 -1.17 -0.41
N GLY A 35 0.96 -1.61 0.79
CA GLY A 35 0.82 -0.70 1.94
C GLY A 35 2.13 -0.02 2.32
N VAL A 36 3.23 -0.76 2.34
CA VAL A 36 4.56 -0.21 2.64
C VAL A 36 4.94 0.87 1.63
N VAL A 37 4.78 0.60 0.34
CA VAL A 37 5.12 1.55 -0.73
C VAL A 37 4.22 2.79 -0.71
N MET A 38 2.91 2.60 -0.47
CA MET A 38 1.98 3.73 -0.31
C MET A 38 2.34 4.57 0.91
N GLY A 39 2.72 3.93 2.00
CA GLY A 39 3.17 4.61 3.23
C GLY A 39 4.43 5.45 2.99
N ASP A 40 5.37 4.94 2.21
CA ASP A 40 6.56 5.67 1.80
C ASP A 40 6.20 6.91 0.98
N GLY A 41 5.38 6.74 -0.05
CA GLY A 41 4.93 7.87 -0.87
C GLY A 41 4.21 8.93 -0.05
N ALA A 42 3.37 8.51 0.89
CA ALA A 42 2.63 9.42 1.78
C ALA A 42 3.57 10.17 2.71
N ALA A 43 4.57 9.51 3.28
CA ALA A 43 5.56 10.15 4.14
C ALA A 43 6.39 11.17 3.38
N GLU A 44 6.78 10.86 2.14
CA GLU A 44 7.53 11.81 1.30
C GLU A 44 6.68 13.03 0.91
N LEU A 45 5.39 12.83 0.66
CA LEU A 45 4.50 13.96 0.40
C LEU A 45 4.39 14.87 1.64
N ARG A 46 4.23 14.26 2.81
CA ARG A 46 4.12 15.00 4.07
C ARG A 46 5.40 15.77 4.40
N ASP A 47 6.55 15.11 4.29
CA ASP A 47 7.81 15.65 4.80
C ASP A 47 8.58 16.46 3.75
N LEU A 48 8.49 16.09 2.47
CA LEU A 48 9.28 16.65 1.39
C LEU A 48 8.42 17.31 0.30
N GLN A 49 7.10 17.25 0.40
CA GLN A 49 6.16 17.73 -0.62
C GLN A 49 6.45 17.16 -2.00
N ASN A 50 6.93 15.92 -2.04
CA ASN A 50 7.29 15.24 -3.28
C ASN A 50 6.07 14.54 -3.89
N GLU A 51 5.26 15.30 -4.66
CA GLU A 51 4.06 14.77 -5.31
C GLU A 51 4.37 13.71 -6.37
N SER A 52 5.46 13.89 -7.10
CA SER A 52 5.87 12.94 -8.14
C SER A 52 6.12 11.56 -7.56
N ASN A 53 6.83 11.49 -6.46
CA ASN A 53 7.13 10.22 -5.78
C ASN A 53 5.88 9.61 -5.16
N PHE A 54 5.00 10.44 -4.59
CA PHE A 54 3.71 10.01 -4.08
C PHE A 54 2.87 9.36 -5.19
N ASP A 55 2.74 10.03 -6.33
CA ASP A 55 1.96 9.52 -7.46
C ASP A 55 2.54 8.21 -8.00
N ASN A 56 3.86 8.13 -8.15
CA ASN A 56 4.52 6.93 -8.64
C ASN A 56 4.38 5.75 -7.68
N ALA A 57 4.51 6.00 -6.38
CA ALA A 57 4.35 4.97 -5.36
C ALA A 57 2.92 4.41 -5.35
N PHE A 58 1.92 5.29 -5.41
CA PHE A 58 0.52 4.86 -5.44
C PHE A 58 0.18 4.09 -6.70
N GLU A 59 0.65 4.56 -7.85
CA GLU A 59 0.44 3.86 -9.12
C GLU A 59 1.00 2.43 -9.07
N LEU A 60 2.25 2.30 -8.63
CA LEU A 60 2.90 1.00 -8.50
C LEU A 60 2.14 0.09 -7.54
N ALA A 61 1.81 0.59 -6.36
CA ALA A 61 1.13 -0.19 -5.32
C ALA A 61 -0.25 -0.67 -5.76
N ILE A 62 -1.06 0.21 -6.31
CA ILE A 62 -2.43 -0.11 -6.72
C ILE A 62 -2.44 -1.06 -7.93
N LYS A 63 -1.55 -0.85 -8.89
CA LYS A 63 -1.43 -1.77 -10.04
C LYS A 63 -1.03 -3.17 -9.60
N ALA A 64 -0.06 -3.29 -8.71
CA ALA A 64 0.36 -4.59 -8.18
C ALA A 64 -0.74 -5.27 -7.36
N PHE A 65 -1.41 -4.51 -6.51
CA PHE A 65 -2.52 -5.01 -5.69
C PHE A 65 -3.64 -5.59 -6.55
N TYR A 66 -4.12 -4.82 -7.52
CA TYR A 66 -5.20 -5.29 -8.38
C TYR A 66 -4.74 -6.33 -9.38
N GLY A 67 -3.50 -6.24 -9.86
CA GLY A 67 -2.93 -7.26 -10.73
C GLY A 67 -2.92 -8.64 -10.06
N GLU A 68 -2.53 -8.70 -8.80
CA GLU A 68 -2.56 -9.95 -8.06
C GLU A 68 -3.98 -10.33 -7.64
N GLY A 69 -4.77 -9.35 -7.17
CA GLY A 69 -6.13 -9.61 -6.71
C GLY A 69 -7.07 -10.14 -7.78
N LEU A 70 -6.90 -9.68 -9.02
CA LEU A 70 -7.73 -10.10 -10.16
C LEU A 70 -7.25 -11.39 -10.84
N SER A 71 -6.05 -11.87 -10.51
CA SER A 71 -5.46 -13.04 -11.18
C SER A 71 -6.14 -14.36 -10.82
N ASN A 72 -6.84 -14.42 -9.69
CA ASN A 72 -7.59 -15.60 -9.26
C ASN A 72 -8.94 -15.16 -8.66
N PRO A 73 -9.98 -16.00 -8.76
CA PRO A 73 -11.23 -15.71 -8.08
C PRO A 73 -11.02 -15.53 -6.57
N ARG A 74 -11.55 -14.45 -6.01
CA ARG A 74 -11.41 -14.12 -4.61
C ARG A 74 -12.79 -13.93 -3.98
N SER A 75 -12.94 -14.37 -2.73
CA SER A 75 -14.13 -14.06 -1.97
C SER A 75 -14.09 -12.60 -1.51
N LYS A 76 -15.26 -12.06 -1.17
CA LYS A 76 -15.37 -10.73 -0.60
C LYS A 76 -14.56 -10.59 0.69
N GLU A 77 -14.54 -11.66 1.48
CA GLU A 77 -13.76 -11.74 2.71
C GLU A 77 -12.26 -11.64 2.44
N ASP A 78 -11.75 -12.37 1.45
CA ASP A 78 -10.34 -12.34 1.06
C ASP A 78 -9.90 -10.92 0.67
N ILE A 79 -10.74 -10.23 -0.09
CA ILE A 79 -10.46 -8.86 -0.51
C ILE A 79 -10.45 -7.92 0.70
N THR A 80 -11.40 -8.06 1.61
CA THR A 80 -11.47 -7.26 2.83
C THR A 80 -10.24 -7.46 3.71
N ILE A 81 -9.78 -8.69 3.85
CA ILE A 81 -8.56 -9.00 4.60
C ILE A 81 -7.34 -8.34 3.93
N ALA A 82 -7.21 -8.48 2.62
CA ALA A 82 -6.11 -7.89 1.86
C ALA A 82 -6.09 -6.37 1.97
N GLU A 83 -7.25 -5.72 1.90
CA GLU A 83 -7.36 -4.28 2.08
C GLU A 83 -6.96 -3.85 3.49
N SER A 84 -7.31 -4.63 4.51
CA SER A 84 -6.91 -4.36 5.90
C SER A 84 -5.40 -4.47 6.07
N ILE A 85 -4.78 -5.47 5.46
CA ILE A 85 -3.33 -5.64 5.48
C ILE A 85 -2.64 -4.46 4.81
N LEU A 86 -3.14 -4.03 3.66
CA LEU A 86 -2.63 -2.86 2.95
C LEU A 86 -2.70 -1.62 3.85
N ALA A 87 -3.86 -1.33 4.41
CA ALA A 87 -4.06 -0.15 5.27
C ALA A 87 -3.17 -0.17 6.51
N SER A 88 -3.00 -1.33 7.13
CA SER A 88 -2.13 -1.49 8.30
C SER A 88 -0.68 -1.16 7.99
N ASN A 89 -0.22 -1.57 6.82
CA ASN A 89 1.16 -1.31 6.40
C ASN A 89 1.38 0.14 5.96
N VAL A 90 0.38 0.80 5.40
CA VAL A 90 0.43 2.25 5.17
C VAL A 90 0.68 2.98 6.49
N ASP A 91 -0.11 2.66 7.51
CA ASP A 91 0.03 3.27 8.84
C ASP A 91 1.41 3.01 9.45
N LYS A 92 1.86 1.76 9.36
CA LYS A 92 3.15 1.34 9.91
C LYS A 92 4.30 2.22 9.39
N ILE A 93 4.33 2.47 8.09
CA ILE A 93 5.40 3.26 7.47
C ILE A 93 5.18 4.76 7.65
N TYR A 94 3.95 5.22 7.43
CA TYR A 94 3.62 6.65 7.49
C TYR A 94 3.85 7.26 8.87
N MET A 95 3.59 6.49 9.91
CA MET A 95 3.67 6.97 11.30
C MET A 95 5.03 6.74 11.95
N GLN A 96 5.99 6.16 11.25
CA GLN A 96 7.34 5.99 11.78
C GLN A 96 8.01 7.37 11.94
N PRO A 97 8.43 7.75 13.17
CA PRO A 97 9.10 9.04 13.37
C PRO A 97 10.50 9.08 12.75
N GLU A 98 11.21 7.97 12.82
CA GLU A 98 12.53 7.79 12.19
C GLU A 98 12.60 6.40 11.60
N TRP A 99 13.20 6.30 10.42
CA TRP A 99 13.35 5.00 9.77
C TRP A 99 14.67 4.36 10.19
N THR A 100 14.57 3.13 10.69
CA THR A 100 15.73 2.28 10.94
C THR A 100 16.24 1.70 9.62
N ALA A 101 17.44 1.12 9.65
CA ALA A 101 17.98 0.40 8.50
C ALA A 101 17.03 -0.71 8.04
N GLU A 102 16.37 -1.39 8.98
CA GLU A 102 15.40 -2.45 8.67
C GLU A 102 14.19 -1.93 7.91
N VAL A 103 13.68 -0.75 8.28
CA VAL A 103 12.56 -0.13 7.57
C VAL A 103 12.97 0.25 6.15
N TYR A 104 14.16 0.84 5.97
CA TYR A 104 14.65 1.15 4.64
C TYR A 104 14.77 -0.09 3.76
N GLU A 105 15.31 -1.16 4.30
CA GLU A 105 15.45 -2.43 3.58
C GLU A 105 14.09 -3.00 3.18
N GLU A 106 13.11 -2.94 4.08
CA GLU A 106 11.74 -3.40 3.81
C GLU A 106 11.10 -2.58 2.68
N VAL A 107 11.24 -1.26 2.74
CA VAL A 107 10.70 -0.37 1.70
C VAL A 107 11.30 -0.69 0.33
N ILE A 108 12.63 -0.80 0.26
CA ILE A 108 13.34 -1.12 -0.99
C ILE A 108 12.90 -2.49 -1.52
N ARG A 109 12.82 -3.49 -0.64
CA ARG A 109 12.39 -4.83 -1.01
C ARG A 109 10.97 -4.82 -1.57
N CYS A 110 10.07 -4.07 -0.96
CA CYS A 110 8.69 -3.98 -1.40
C CYS A 110 8.57 -3.27 -2.76
N TYR A 111 9.33 -2.21 -3.01
CA TYR A 111 9.36 -1.58 -4.35
C TYR A 111 9.77 -2.60 -5.42
N ARG A 112 10.77 -3.40 -5.16
CA ARG A 112 11.25 -4.42 -6.09
C ARG A 112 10.19 -5.50 -6.34
N ILE A 113 9.59 -6.00 -5.27
CA ILE A 113 8.55 -7.04 -5.36
C ILE A 113 7.38 -6.54 -6.17
N LEU A 114 6.89 -5.33 -5.91
CA LEU A 114 5.76 -4.77 -6.65
C LEU A 114 6.10 -4.52 -8.11
N GLY A 115 7.32 -4.04 -8.40
CA GLY A 115 7.76 -3.85 -9.78
C GLY A 115 7.73 -5.14 -10.59
N LEU A 116 8.21 -6.24 -10.00
CA LEU A 116 8.17 -7.56 -10.63
C LEU A 116 6.73 -8.04 -10.80
N LYS A 117 5.87 -7.80 -9.83
CA LYS A 117 4.46 -8.20 -9.90
C LYS A 117 3.72 -7.45 -11.01
N VAL A 118 3.97 -6.16 -11.16
CA VAL A 118 3.36 -5.36 -12.24
C VAL A 118 3.80 -5.88 -13.61
N LEU A 119 5.06 -6.26 -13.77
CA LEU A 119 5.54 -6.89 -15.00
C LEU A 119 4.86 -8.23 -15.25
N GLU A 120 4.79 -9.07 -14.23
CA GLU A 120 4.16 -10.39 -14.32
C GLU A 120 2.68 -10.30 -14.72
N LYS A 121 1.96 -9.34 -14.18
CA LYS A 121 0.53 -9.15 -14.38
C LYS A 121 0.18 -8.06 -15.39
N SER A 122 1.13 -7.66 -16.23
CA SER A 122 0.97 -6.51 -17.12
C SER A 122 -0.26 -6.61 -18.06
N ASP A 123 -0.54 -7.77 -18.60
CA ASP A 123 -1.70 -7.95 -19.50
C ASP A 123 -3.02 -7.78 -18.75
N LEU A 124 -3.11 -8.38 -17.56
CA LEU A 124 -4.30 -8.28 -16.71
C LEU A 124 -4.53 -6.85 -16.24
N ILE A 125 -3.46 -6.16 -15.87
CA ILE A 125 -3.52 -4.75 -15.48
C ILE A 125 -4.00 -3.90 -16.65
N LYS A 126 -3.42 -4.09 -17.84
CA LYS A 126 -3.80 -3.36 -19.04
C LYS A 126 -5.28 -3.56 -19.38
N ASN A 127 -5.76 -4.79 -19.29
CA ASN A 127 -7.16 -5.11 -19.59
C ASN A 127 -8.16 -4.54 -18.57
N ASN A 128 -7.70 -4.13 -17.40
CA ASN A 128 -8.53 -3.57 -16.34
C ASN A 128 -8.11 -2.16 -15.97
N ILE A 129 -7.39 -1.46 -16.83
CA ILE A 129 -6.73 -0.21 -16.50
C ILE A 129 -7.72 0.91 -16.08
N ASP A 130 -8.88 0.98 -16.73
CA ASP A 130 -9.86 2.02 -16.40
C ASP A 130 -10.39 1.87 -14.98
N MET A 131 -10.72 0.64 -14.59
CA MET A 131 -11.16 0.34 -13.22
C MET A 131 -10.03 0.64 -12.22
N ILE A 132 -8.82 0.20 -12.53
CA ILE A 132 -7.65 0.40 -11.67
C ILE A 132 -7.39 1.90 -11.47
N ASN A 133 -7.45 2.69 -12.54
CA ASN A 133 -7.24 4.14 -12.46
C ASN A 133 -8.33 4.84 -11.64
N GLN A 134 -9.58 4.38 -11.69
CA GLN A 134 -10.64 4.92 -10.83
C GLN A 134 -10.30 4.72 -9.36
N TYR A 135 -9.89 3.52 -8.98
CA TYR A 135 -9.48 3.24 -7.59
C TYR A 135 -8.24 4.03 -7.21
N LEU A 136 -7.26 4.08 -8.09
CA LEU A 136 -6.02 4.84 -7.86
C LEU A 136 -6.33 6.31 -7.54
N ASN A 137 -7.12 6.96 -8.38
CA ASN A 137 -7.45 8.37 -8.21
C ASN A 137 -8.26 8.62 -6.93
N LYS A 138 -9.18 7.72 -6.60
CA LYS A 138 -9.98 7.79 -5.39
C LYS A 138 -9.11 7.70 -4.12
N TYR A 139 -8.20 6.73 -4.07
CA TYR A 139 -7.34 6.53 -2.91
C TYR A 139 -6.31 7.66 -2.77
N LYS A 140 -5.72 8.11 -3.87
CA LYS A 140 -4.80 9.25 -3.85
C LYS A 140 -5.47 10.51 -3.30
N ALA A 141 -6.65 10.83 -3.82
CA ALA A 141 -7.39 12.03 -3.38
C ALA A 141 -7.73 11.96 -1.89
N ARG A 142 -8.16 10.79 -1.42
CA ARG A 142 -8.51 10.59 -0.02
C ARG A 142 -7.29 10.75 0.89
N LEU A 143 -6.17 10.16 0.54
CA LEU A 143 -4.97 10.24 1.37
C LEU A 143 -4.35 11.63 1.33
N LYS A 144 -4.36 12.31 0.19
CA LYS A 144 -3.93 13.72 0.11
C LYS A 144 -4.73 14.61 1.05
N ARG A 145 -6.04 14.42 1.15
CA ARG A 145 -6.86 15.19 2.09
C ARG A 145 -6.45 14.95 3.53
N ILE A 146 -6.16 13.70 3.89
CA ILE A 146 -5.73 13.35 5.25
C ILE A 146 -4.38 13.99 5.57
N ILE A 147 -3.42 13.92 4.66
CA ILE A 147 -2.09 14.49 4.83
C ILE A 147 -2.16 16.00 4.96
N ASN A 148 -2.94 16.66 4.10
CA ASN A 148 -3.04 18.13 4.09
C ASN A 148 -3.85 18.67 5.28
N ALA A 149 -4.74 17.87 5.87
CA ALA A 149 -5.50 18.24 7.05
C ALA A 149 -4.71 18.11 8.36
N GLY A 150 -3.65 17.33 8.31
CA GLY A 150 -2.79 17.09 9.44
C GLY A 150 -1.63 18.03 9.51
#